data_0261bf37d94a33a112b988e1d9fa3595
#
_entry.id   0261bf37d94a33a112b988e1d9fa3595
#
_cell.length_a   1.000
_cell.length_b   1.000
_cell.length_c   1.000
_cell.angle_alpha   90.00
_cell.angle_beta   90.00
_cell.angle_gamma   90.00
#
_symmetry.space_group_name_H-M   'P 1'
#
loop_
_entity.id
_entity.type
_entity.pdbx_description
1 polymer ?
#
loop_
_entity_poly.entity_id
_entity_poly.type
_entity_poly.pdbx_seq_one_letter_code
_entity_poly.pdbx_strand_id
1 'polypeptide(L)'
;MARTTIHLMRHGEVHNPGGILYGRLPGYHLSTLGHQMAQQVADVLSASGHDITRVITSPLERARETGAPTAAAFGLAPTTDPRLIEAGNSFEGVAVNRNRWILAHPTYWSSYVNPLRPSWGEPYREIVERMRGAVVSALDLAEGHEALLVSHQLPIWSLRLFLEGRPLAHDPRRRQCALASLTSLTFEDRTLVGLAYWEPAGDLLRQARDMVPGTSSAQTAGSVSPVSPTRPVSPAGHVEAAR
;
A
#
# COMPACT_ATOMS: atom_id res chain seq x y z
N MET A 1 -11.35 -14.31 22.29
CA MET A 1 -10.84 -14.19 20.90
C MET A 1 -10.04 -12.92 20.84
N ALA A 2 -8.78 -13.01 20.43
CA ALA A 2 -7.93 -11.83 20.26
C ALA A 2 -8.32 -11.11 18.97
N ARG A 3 -8.55 -9.79 19.08
CA ARG A 3 -8.83 -8.94 17.91
C ARG A 3 -7.57 -8.18 17.53
N THR A 4 -7.08 -8.43 16.33
CA THR A 4 -5.84 -7.83 15.81
C THR A 4 -6.13 -7.05 14.55
N THR A 5 -5.59 -5.83 14.42
CA THR A 5 -5.74 -5.03 13.21
C THR A 5 -4.39 -4.79 12.54
N ILE A 6 -4.32 -5.09 11.25
CA ILE A 6 -3.15 -4.84 10.41
C ILE A 6 -3.46 -3.68 9.46
N HIS A 7 -2.77 -2.56 9.62
CA HIS A 7 -2.88 -1.39 8.77
C HIS A 7 -1.83 -1.47 7.66
N LEU A 8 -2.27 -1.63 6.42
CA LEU A 8 -1.40 -1.56 5.24
C LEU A 8 -1.37 -0.11 4.76
N MET A 9 -0.25 0.56 4.91
CA MET A 9 -0.04 1.96 4.53
C MET A 9 0.74 2.04 3.23
N ARG A 10 0.26 2.81 2.26
CA ARG A 10 1.07 3.19 1.11
C ARG A 10 2.02 4.32 1.52
N HIS A 11 3.27 4.29 1.02
CA HIS A 11 4.23 5.37 1.26
C HIS A 11 3.69 6.75 0.83
N GLY A 12 4.22 7.82 1.41
CA GLY A 12 3.92 9.22 1.09
C GLY A 12 4.46 9.65 -0.29
N GLU A 13 4.25 10.92 -0.64
CA GLU A 13 4.74 11.48 -1.91
C GLU A 13 6.27 11.40 -1.99
N VAL A 14 6.76 11.03 -3.17
CA VAL A 14 8.20 10.88 -3.47
C VAL A 14 8.73 12.07 -4.24
N HIS A 15 9.93 12.55 -3.88
CA HIS A 15 10.65 13.56 -4.64
C HIS A 15 11.12 12.96 -5.97
N ASN A 16 10.41 13.26 -7.04
CA ASN A 16 10.68 12.70 -8.38
C ASN A 16 10.47 13.76 -9.48
N PRO A 17 11.33 14.78 -9.56
CA PRO A 17 11.20 15.85 -10.54
C PRO A 17 11.39 15.35 -12.00
N GLY A 18 12.10 14.22 -12.17
CA GLY A 18 12.33 13.60 -13.47
C GLY A 18 11.11 12.84 -14.03
N GLY A 19 10.09 12.55 -13.23
CA GLY A 19 8.95 11.73 -13.64
C GLY A 19 9.33 10.29 -14.00
N ILE A 20 10.35 9.75 -13.35
CA ILE A 20 10.89 8.40 -13.57
C ILE A 20 9.96 7.37 -12.92
N LEU A 21 9.69 6.27 -13.60
CA LEU A 21 9.08 5.11 -12.98
C LEU A 21 10.13 4.44 -12.08
N TYR A 22 10.12 4.77 -10.81
CA TYR A 22 11.18 4.38 -9.88
C TYR A 22 11.04 2.94 -9.34
N GLY A 23 9.87 2.31 -9.38
CA GLY A 23 9.68 0.92 -8.99
C GLY A 23 10.49 0.52 -7.74
N ARG A 24 11.48 -0.37 -7.92
CA ARG A 24 12.41 -0.81 -6.87
C ARG A 24 13.73 -0.05 -6.82
N LEU A 25 13.91 0.95 -7.67
CA LEU A 25 15.16 1.72 -7.69
C LEU A 25 15.42 2.41 -6.34
N PRO A 26 16.68 2.38 -5.85
CA PRO A 26 17.08 3.07 -4.63
C PRO A 26 17.18 4.60 -4.84
N GLY A 27 17.30 5.36 -3.75
CA GLY A 27 17.52 6.81 -3.79
C GLY A 27 16.26 7.62 -4.05
N TYR A 28 15.07 7.00 -4.05
CA TYR A 28 13.79 7.71 -4.16
C TYR A 28 13.20 7.93 -2.77
N HIS A 29 13.51 9.10 -2.20
CA HIS A 29 13.08 9.57 -0.89
C HIS A 29 11.74 10.28 -0.94
N LEU A 30 11.11 10.48 0.21
CA LEU A 30 9.91 11.31 0.31
C LEU A 30 10.21 12.77 -0.09
N SER A 31 9.22 13.44 -0.67
CA SER A 31 9.23 14.89 -0.78
C SER A 31 8.95 15.54 0.59
N THR A 32 9.11 16.86 0.68
CA THR A 32 8.67 17.61 1.87
C THR A 32 7.20 17.35 2.18
N LEU A 33 6.34 17.32 1.17
CA LEU A 33 4.92 17.00 1.32
C LEU A 33 4.72 15.56 1.76
N GLY A 34 5.51 14.60 1.23
CA GLY A 34 5.47 13.20 1.65
C GLY A 34 5.80 13.00 3.12
N HIS A 35 6.77 13.74 3.66
CA HIS A 35 7.07 13.76 5.09
C HIS A 35 5.92 14.34 5.91
N GLN A 36 5.28 15.42 5.45
CA GLN A 36 4.10 15.99 6.12
C GLN A 36 2.92 15.00 6.12
N MET A 37 2.69 14.28 5.01
CA MET A 37 1.67 13.24 4.95
C MET A 37 1.94 12.11 5.96
N ALA A 38 3.18 11.64 6.04
CA ALA A 38 3.59 10.60 7.00
C ALA A 38 3.39 11.05 8.46
N GLN A 39 3.75 12.30 8.78
CA GLN A 39 3.55 12.88 10.10
C GLN A 39 2.06 13.00 10.43
N GLN A 40 1.24 13.49 9.50
CA GLN A 40 -0.21 13.60 9.73
C GLN A 40 -0.87 12.25 9.99
N VAL A 41 -0.45 11.19 9.30
CA VAL A 41 -0.94 9.83 9.60
C VAL A 41 -0.56 9.41 11.01
N ALA A 42 0.67 9.65 11.45
CA ALA A 42 1.12 9.35 12.80
C ALA A 42 0.31 10.10 13.86
N ASP A 43 0.05 11.39 13.63
CA ASP A 43 -0.74 12.24 14.54
C ASP A 43 -2.19 11.74 14.63
N VAL A 44 -2.81 11.40 13.51
CA VAL A 44 -4.17 10.85 13.48
C VAL A 44 -4.26 9.51 14.22
N LEU A 45 -3.31 8.60 13.96
CA LEU A 45 -3.30 7.28 14.62
C LEU A 45 -3.13 7.43 16.14
N SER A 46 -2.20 8.26 16.60
CA SER A 46 -1.96 8.47 18.03
C SER A 46 -3.13 9.19 18.71
N ALA A 47 -3.71 10.23 18.07
CA ALA A 47 -4.82 10.98 18.62
C ALA A 47 -6.14 10.19 18.66
N SER A 48 -6.31 9.21 17.76
CA SER A 48 -7.51 8.36 17.68
C SER A 48 -7.46 7.15 18.62
N GLY A 49 -6.41 7.00 19.43
CA GLY A 49 -6.29 5.94 20.42
C GLY A 49 -6.01 4.56 19.83
N HIS A 50 -5.36 4.52 18.65
CA HIS A 50 -4.88 3.26 18.09
C HIS A 50 -3.79 2.64 18.97
N ASP A 51 -3.76 1.32 19.04
CA ASP A 51 -2.82 0.55 19.86
C ASP A 51 -1.74 -0.13 18.98
N ILE A 52 -0.97 0.70 18.27
CA ILE A 52 0.09 0.22 17.37
C ILE A 52 1.28 -0.28 18.20
N THR A 53 1.56 -1.57 18.13
CA THR A 53 2.69 -2.21 18.83
C THR A 53 3.82 -2.63 17.90
N ARG A 54 3.60 -2.59 16.58
CA ARG A 54 4.60 -2.92 15.57
C ARG A 54 4.52 -1.98 14.38
N VAL A 55 5.69 -1.52 13.90
CA VAL A 55 5.84 -0.81 12.64
C VAL A 55 6.82 -1.60 11.77
N ILE A 56 6.35 -2.11 10.65
CA ILE A 56 7.10 -2.94 9.72
C ILE A 56 7.07 -2.28 8.34
N THR A 57 8.22 -2.09 7.70
CA THR A 57 8.29 -1.35 6.46
C THR A 57 8.89 -2.18 5.32
N SER A 58 8.52 -1.84 4.09
CA SER A 58 9.33 -2.20 2.92
C SER A 58 10.78 -1.71 3.12
N PRO A 59 11.79 -2.39 2.55
CA PRO A 59 13.19 -1.95 2.67
C PRO A 59 13.50 -0.66 1.91
N LEU A 60 12.60 -0.19 1.02
CA LEU A 60 12.81 1.03 0.23
C LEU A 60 12.71 2.29 1.09
N GLU A 61 13.60 3.27 0.82
CA GLU A 61 13.79 4.50 1.62
C GLU A 61 12.47 5.21 1.90
N ARG A 62 11.68 5.47 0.87
CA ARG A 62 10.37 6.15 0.99
C ARG A 62 9.39 5.46 1.93
N ALA A 63 9.44 4.12 2.00
CA ALA A 63 8.57 3.37 2.91
C ALA A 63 9.06 3.44 4.36
N ARG A 64 10.37 3.37 4.57
CA ARG A 64 11.00 3.54 5.88
C ARG A 64 10.75 4.93 6.44
N GLU A 65 10.94 5.95 5.60
CA GLU A 65 10.67 7.35 5.94
C GLU A 65 9.19 7.58 6.27
N THR A 66 8.28 6.91 5.56
CA THR A 66 6.84 6.99 5.85
C THR A 66 6.47 6.35 7.19
N GLY A 67 7.08 5.23 7.56
CA GLY A 67 6.79 4.54 8.82
C GLY A 67 7.44 5.19 10.05
N ALA A 68 8.51 5.97 9.86
CA ALA A 68 9.30 6.53 10.96
C ALA A 68 8.50 7.44 11.91
N PRO A 69 7.65 8.39 11.46
CA PRO A 69 6.85 9.21 12.37
C PRO A 69 5.90 8.38 13.24
N THR A 70 5.23 7.38 12.69
CA THR A 70 4.36 6.51 13.48
C THR A 70 5.16 5.69 14.49
N ALA A 71 6.32 5.14 14.10
CA ALA A 71 7.19 4.44 15.03
C ALA A 71 7.61 5.34 16.19
N ALA A 72 8.00 6.59 15.91
CA ALA A 72 8.36 7.58 16.94
C ALA A 72 7.17 7.92 17.86
N ALA A 73 5.98 8.14 17.30
CA ALA A 73 4.78 8.49 18.07
C ALA A 73 4.36 7.39 19.06
N PHE A 74 4.61 6.13 18.72
CA PHE A 74 4.31 4.98 19.58
C PHE A 74 5.53 4.44 20.34
N GLY A 75 6.70 5.11 20.29
CA GLY A 75 7.92 4.69 20.99
C GLY A 75 8.49 3.36 20.50
N LEU A 76 8.33 3.03 19.23
CA LEU A 76 8.70 1.75 18.63
C LEU A 76 9.98 1.87 17.78
N ALA A 77 10.74 0.78 17.70
CA ALA A 77 11.80 0.60 16.73
C ALA A 77 11.19 -0.05 15.45
N PRO A 78 11.20 0.63 14.30
CA PRO A 78 10.66 0.04 13.07
C PRO A 78 11.56 -1.09 12.56
N THR A 79 10.95 -2.14 12.01
CA THR A 79 11.65 -3.25 11.36
C THR A 79 11.38 -3.25 9.85
N THR A 80 12.15 -4.01 9.07
CA THR A 80 11.93 -4.15 7.64
C THR A 80 11.55 -5.58 7.27
N ASP A 81 10.63 -5.71 6.30
CA ASP A 81 10.26 -6.98 5.71
C ASP A 81 10.36 -6.90 4.17
N PRO A 82 11.25 -7.66 3.53
CA PRO A 82 11.41 -7.63 2.07
C PRO A 82 10.14 -8.06 1.32
N ARG A 83 9.22 -8.77 1.95
CA ARG A 83 7.93 -9.14 1.35
C ARG A 83 7.01 -7.95 1.10
N LEU A 84 7.26 -6.80 1.74
CA LEU A 84 6.52 -5.55 1.57
C LEU A 84 7.03 -4.69 0.40
N ILE A 85 8.08 -5.12 -0.33
CA ILE A 85 8.68 -4.35 -1.42
C ILE A 85 7.69 -4.11 -2.57
N GLU A 86 7.91 -3.06 -3.38
CA GLU A 86 7.12 -2.77 -4.58
C GLU A 86 7.17 -3.95 -5.58
N ALA A 87 6.18 -4.04 -6.44
CA ALA A 87 6.19 -5.00 -7.53
C ALA A 87 7.31 -4.68 -8.52
N GLY A 88 8.05 -5.69 -8.95
CA GLY A 88 9.04 -5.52 -10.01
C GLY A 88 8.38 -5.09 -11.31
N ASN A 89 9.03 -4.19 -12.07
CA ASN A 89 8.53 -3.67 -13.32
C ASN A 89 9.66 -3.47 -14.33
N SER A 90 9.54 -4.03 -15.52
CA SER A 90 10.53 -3.93 -16.60
C SER A 90 10.71 -2.51 -17.16
N PHE A 91 9.83 -1.58 -16.80
CA PHE A 91 9.91 -0.16 -17.19
C PHE A 91 10.56 0.73 -16.12
N GLU A 92 11.18 0.15 -15.10
CA GLU A 92 11.92 0.92 -14.10
C GLU A 92 13.03 1.74 -14.76
N GLY A 93 13.18 2.99 -14.32
CA GLY A 93 14.15 3.93 -14.90
C GLY A 93 13.62 4.74 -16.09
N VAL A 94 12.45 4.40 -16.63
CA VAL A 94 11.87 5.11 -17.77
C VAL A 94 11.06 6.33 -17.33
N ALA A 95 11.26 7.48 -18.00
CA ALA A 95 10.54 8.72 -17.72
C ALA A 95 9.11 8.72 -18.33
N VAL A 96 8.28 7.77 -17.92
CA VAL A 96 6.93 7.53 -18.48
C VAL A 96 6.02 8.74 -18.34
N ASN A 97 6.14 9.49 -17.25
CA ASN A 97 5.27 10.65 -17.00
C ASN A 97 5.65 11.89 -17.82
N ARG A 98 6.86 11.94 -18.35
CA ARG A 98 7.28 12.99 -19.29
C ARG A 98 6.80 12.73 -20.72
N ASN A 99 6.82 11.47 -21.13
CA ASN A 99 6.43 11.07 -22.47
C ASN A 99 5.87 9.65 -22.49
N ARG A 100 4.54 9.53 -22.52
CA ARG A 100 3.85 8.23 -22.57
C ARG A 100 4.10 7.46 -23.89
N TRP A 101 4.47 8.16 -24.96
CA TRP A 101 4.80 7.55 -26.26
C TRP A 101 6.08 6.68 -26.20
N ILE A 102 6.94 6.87 -25.19
CA ILE A 102 8.08 5.99 -24.96
C ILE A 102 7.64 4.52 -24.84
N LEU A 103 6.48 4.26 -24.23
CA LEU A 103 5.93 2.91 -24.09
C LEU A 103 5.51 2.28 -25.43
N ALA A 104 5.27 3.07 -26.46
CA ALA A 104 4.97 2.58 -27.81
C ALA A 104 6.23 2.19 -28.62
N HIS A 105 7.43 2.41 -28.08
CA HIS A 105 8.67 2.09 -28.78
C HIS A 105 8.83 0.57 -28.97
N PRO A 106 9.30 0.09 -30.13
CA PRO A 106 9.44 -1.35 -30.46
C PRO A 106 10.20 -2.17 -29.42
N THR A 107 11.17 -1.56 -28.72
CA THR A 107 11.95 -2.20 -27.65
C THR A 107 11.08 -2.79 -26.54
N TYR A 108 9.86 -2.26 -26.35
CA TYR A 108 8.94 -2.70 -25.29
C TYR A 108 7.84 -3.66 -25.78
N TRP A 109 7.77 -3.95 -27.08
CA TRP A 109 6.70 -4.79 -27.63
C TRP A 109 6.73 -6.22 -27.09
N SER A 110 7.91 -6.76 -26.81
CA SER A 110 8.08 -8.07 -26.16
C SER A 110 7.45 -8.10 -24.76
N SER A 111 7.34 -6.95 -24.09
CA SER A 111 6.73 -6.82 -22.78
C SER A 111 5.19 -6.83 -22.83
N TYR A 112 4.58 -6.66 -24.02
CA TYR A 112 3.12 -6.59 -24.20
C TYR A 112 2.48 -7.88 -24.70
N VAL A 113 3.26 -8.96 -24.87
CA VAL A 113 2.83 -10.22 -25.51
C VAL A 113 1.70 -10.92 -24.74
N ASN A 114 1.53 -10.66 -23.45
CA ASN A 114 0.44 -11.26 -22.68
C ASN A 114 -0.25 -10.26 -21.75
N PRO A 115 -1.38 -9.66 -22.17
CA PRO A 115 -2.13 -8.70 -21.36
C PRO A 115 -2.80 -9.32 -20.12
N LEU A 116 -2.93 -10.65 -20.05
CA LEU A 116 -3.53 -11.38 -18.93
C LEU A 116 -2.50 -11.78 -17.86
N ARG A 117 -1.24 -11.85 -18.23
CA ARG A 117 -0.11 -11.94 -17.32
C ARG A 117 0.78 -10.76 -17.62
N PRO A 118 0.98 -9.80 -16.70
CA PRO A 118 1.87 -8.70 -16.96
C PRO A 118 3.29 -9.26 -17.18
N SER A 119 3.63 -9.48 -18.46
CA SER A 119 4.99 -9.91 -18.87
C SER A 119 6.04 -8.83 -18.61
N TRP A 120 5.58 -7.63 -18.21
CA TRP A 120 6.41 -6.49 -17.82
C TRP A 120 6.63 -6.35 -16.30
N GLY A 121 6.12 -7.28 -15.49
CA GLY A 121 6.24 -7.16 -14.03
C GLY A 121 6.08 -8.47 -13.28
N GLU A 122 6.18 -8.38 -11.97
CA GLU A 122 5.97 -9.48 -11.04
C GLU A 122 4.52 -10.02 -11.18
N PRO A 123 4.32 -11.34 -11.27
CA PRO A 123 2.99 -11.93 -11.34
C PRO A 123 2.14 -11.57 -10.13
N TYR A 124 0.89 -11.15 -10.34
CA TYR A 124 -0.01 -10.74 -9.25
C TYR A 124 -0.16 -11.79 -8.15
N ARG A 125 -0.12 -13.08 -8.49
CA ARG A 125 -0.21 -14.16 -7.49
C ARG A 125 1.00 -14.19 -6.56
N GLU A 126 2.21 -13.98 -7.08
CA GLU A 126 3.43 -13.92 -6.28
C GLU A 126 3.41 -12.70 -5.34
N ILE A 127 2.91 -11.55 -5.82
CA ILE A 127 2.68 -10.36 -4.99
C ILE A 127 1.72 -10.68 -3.83
N VAL A 128 0.60 -11.34 -4.12
CA VAL A 128 -0.39 -11.73 -3.10
C VAL A 128 0.23 -12.69 -2.09
N GLU A 129 0.95 -13.71 -2.54
CA GLU A 129 1.58 -14.72 -1.67
C GLU A 129 2.56 -14.07 -0.67
N ARG A 130 3.48 -13.21 -1.15
CA ARG A 130 4.45 -12.55 -0.26
C ARG A 130 3.77 -11.56 0.70
N MET A 131 2.77 -10.80 0.23
CA MET A 131 2.02 -9.87 1.07
C MET A 131 1.21 -10.59 2.14
N ARG A 132 0.57 -11.72 1.80
CA ARG A 132 -0.10 -12.59 2.77
C ARG A 132 0.88 -13.09 3.84
N GLY A 133 2.05 -13.56 3.42
CA GLY A 133 3.08 -14.00 4.35
C GLY A 133 3.52 -12.89 5.31
N ALA A 134 3.65 -11.64 4.84
CA ALA A 134 3.96 -10.50 5.69
C ALA A 134 2.82 -10.20 6.69
N VAL A 135 1.55 -10.24 6.23
CA VAL A 135 0.38 -10.03 7.11
C VAL A 135 0.28 -11.12 8.17
N VAL A 136 0.46 -12.39 7.79
CA VAL A 136 0.42 -13.52 8.77
C VAL A 136 1.50 -13.37 9.84
N SER A 137 2.73 -13.01 9.44
CA SER A 137 3.80 -12.75 10.41
C SER A 137 3.49 -11.56 11.33
N ALA A 138 2.86 -10.51 10.79
CA ALA A 138 2.46 -9.35 11.59
C ALA A 138 1.34 -9.67 12.58
N LEU A 139 0.40 -10.56 12.21
CA LEU A 139 -0.65 -11.05 13.12
C LEU A 139 -0.04 -11.74 14.35
N ASP A 140 0.99 -12.57 14.13
CA ASP A 140 1.67 -13.25 15.25
C ASP A 140 2.44 -12.27 16.15
N LEU A 141 3.03 -11.21 15.55
CA LEU A 141 3.82 -10.21 16.27
C LEU A 141 2.98 -9.18 17.04
N ALA A 142 1.73 -8.96 16.62
CA ALA A 142 0.83 -7.96 17.18
C ALA A 142 -0.48 -8.57 17.71
N GLU A 143 -0.46 -9.82 18.12
CA GLU A 143 -1.66 -10.52 18.61
C GLU A 143 -2.40 -9.73 19.70
N GLY A 144 -3.67 -9.45 19.49
CA GLY A 144 -4.52 -8.66 20.39
C GLY A 144 -4.33 -7.14 20.29
N HIS A 145 -3.45 -6.67 19.42
CA HIS A 145 -3.05 -5.27 19.22
C HIS A 145 -3.13 -4.86 17.74
N GLU A 146 -2.45 -3.76 17.38
CA GLU A 146 -2.40 -3.28 16.02
C GLU A 146 -0.96 -3.24 15.49
N ALA A 147 -0.81 -3.43 14.17
CA ALA A 147 0.47 -3.25 13.48
C ALA A 147 0.32 -2.37 12.25
N LEU A 148 1.31 -1.50 12.00
CA LEU A 148 1.43 -0.73 10.76
C LEU A 148 2.46 -1.39 9.83
N LEU A 149 2.04 -1.75 8.63
CA LEU A 149 2.88 -2.27 7.55
C LEU A 149 2.95 -1.25 6.42
N VAL A 150 4.13 -0.67 6.18
CA VAL A 150 4.31 0.32 5.11
C VAL A 150 4.81 -0.35 3.84
N SER A 151 4.03 -0.24 2.78
CA SER A 151 4.28 -0.86 1.48
C SER A 151 3.96 0.10 0.33
N HIS A 152 3.57 -0.42 -0.82
CA HIS A 152 3.40 0.32 -2.07
C HIS A 152 2.03 0.02 -2.69
N GLN A 153 1.66 0.80 -3.72
CA GLN A 153 0.32 0.78 -4.29
C GLN A 153 -0.08 -0.60 -4.82
N LEU A 154 0.73 -1.20 -5.69
CA LEU A 154 0.35 -2.45 -6.35
C LEU A 154 0.31 -3.65 -5.39
N PRO A 155 1.28 -3.84 -4.48
CA PRO A 155 1.21 -4.90 -3.47
C PRO A 155 -0.02 -4.81 -2.57
N ILE A 156 -0.32 -3.64 -2.02
CA ILE A 156 -1.50 -3.43 -1.16
C ILE A 156 -2.78 -3.70 -1.94
N TRP A 157 -2.91 -3.14 -3.15
CA TRP A 157 -4.09 -3.30 -3.98
C TRP A 157 -4.31 -4.75 -4.42
N SER A 158 -3.25 -5.47 -4.80
CA SER A 158 -3.33 -6.88 -5.20
C SER A 158 -3.80 -7.75 -4.05
N LEU A 159 -3.27 -7.54 -2.84
CA LEU A 159 -3.73 -8.25 -1.65
C LEU A 159 -5.19 -7.94 -1.34
N ARG A 160 -5.60 -6.67 -1.41
CA ARG A 160 -6.99 -6.27 -1.19
C ARG A 160 -7.94 -6.93 -2.18
N LEU A 161 -7.63 -6.93 -3.48
CA LEU A 161 -8.46 -7.61 -4.48
C LEU A 161 -8.61 -9.11 -4.18
N PHE A 162 -7.52 -9.76 -3.78
CA PHE A 162 -7.55 -11.16 -3.39
C PHE A 162 -8.47 -11.41 -2.19
N LEU A 163 -8.34 -10.60 -1.14
CA LEU A 163 -9.17 -10.72 0.07
C LEU A 163 -10.66 -10.42 -0.20
N GLU A 164 -10.95 -9.54 -1.15
CA GLU A 164 -12.31 -9.24 -1.62
C GLU A 164 -12.86 -10.29 -2.61
N GLY A 165 -12.09 -11.33 -2.97
CA GLY A 165 -12.48 -12.34 -3.98
C GLY A 165 -12.61 -11.78 -5.40
N ARG A 166 -11.95 -10.68 -5.71
CA ARG A 166 -12.01 -9.97 -7.00
C ARG A 166 -10.89 -10.41 -7.94
N PRO A 167 -11.10 -10.30 -9.27
CA PRO A 167 -10.04 -10.56 -10.24
C PRO A 167 -8.80 -9.70 -9.99
N LEU A 168 -7.61 -10.31 -10.01
CA LEU A 168 -6.35 -9.60 -9.82
C LEU A 168 -5.98 -8.72 -11.01
N ALA A 169 -6.41 -9.08 -12.23
CA ALA A 169 -6.29 -8.24 -13.40
C ALA A 169 -7.26 -7.05 -13.28
N HIS A 170 -6.75 -5.84 -13.35
CA HIS A 170 -7.54 -4.63 -13.10
C HIS A 170 -6.98 -3.41 -13.85
N ASP A 171 -7.81 -2.39 -14.03
CA ASP A 171 -7.38 -1.07 -14.51
C ASP A 171 -6.60 -0.33 -13.39
N PRO A 172 -5.32 0.04 -13.60
CA PRO A 172 -4.54 0.77 -12.61
C PRO A 172 -5.17 2.08 -12.12
N ARG A 173 -5.97 2.75 -12.97
CA ARG A 173 -6.67 4.00 -12.63
C ARG A 173 -7.77 3.83 -11.59
N ARG A 174 -8.23 2.59 -11.37
CA ARG A 174 -9.28 2.25 -10.41
C ARG A 174 -8.74 1.76 -9.05
N ARG A 175 -7.44 1.87 -8.82
CA ARG A 175 -6.83 1.48 -7.55
C ARG A 175 -7.21 2.48 -6.47
N GLN A 176 -7.94 2.05 -5.48
CA GLN A 176 -8.21 2.83 -4.27
C GLN A 176 -7.08 2.58 -3.26
N CYS A 177 -5.97 3.26 -3.46
CA CYS A 177 -4.76 3.18 -2.64
C CYS A 177 -3.96 4.47 -2.86
N ALA A 178 -4.45 5.59 -2.31
CA ALA A 178 -3.81 6.90 -2.40
C ALA A 178 -2.49 6.95 -1.61
N LEU A 179 -1.67 7.99 -1.84
CA LEU A 179 -0.45 8.22 -1.06
C LEU A 179 -0.79 8.37 0.43
N ALA A 180 -0.02 7.74 1.31
CA ALA A 180 -0.22 7.71 2.76
C ALA A 180 -1.63 7.26 3.20
N SER A 181 -2.38 6.53 2.34
CA SER A 181 -3.65 5.91 2.72
C SER A 181 -3.44 4.61 3.48
N LEU A 182 -4.45 4.22 4.23
CA LEU A 182 -4.50 3.01 5.02
C LEU A 182 -5.58 2.05 4.48
N THR A 183 -5.19 0.79 4.32
CA THR A 183 -6.11 -0.35 4.18
C THR A 183 -5.99 -1.19 5.44
N SER A 184 -7.01 -1.16 6.28
CA SER A 184 -7.02 -1.80 7.60
C SER A 184 -7.74 -3.14 7.52
N LEU A 185 -7.06 -4.19 7.93
CA LEU A 185 -7.55 -5.56 7.97
C LEU A 185 -7.75 -5.96 9.43
N THR A 186 -8.98 -6.22 9.84
CA THR A 186 -9.31 -6.62 11.21
C THR A 186 -9.55 -8.14 11.25
N PHE A 187 -8.88 -8.80 12.18
CA PHE A 187 -8.96 -10.23 12.39
C PHE A 187 -9.49 -10.52 13.78
N GLU A 188 -10.29 -11.57 13.90
CA GLU A 188 -10.60 -12.25 15.16
C GLU A 188 -9.90 -13.60 15.11
N ASP A 189 -8.94 -13.78 16.02
CA ASP A 189 -7.92 -14.83 15.96
C ASP A 189 -7.18 -14.76 14.60
N ARG A 190 -7.46 -15.66 13.66
CA ARG A 190 -6.86 -15.66 12.31
C ARG A 190 -7.88 -15.46 11.18
N THR A 191 -9.13 -15.17 11.53
CA THR A 191 -10.22 -14.97 10.58
C THR A 191 -10.37 -13.49 10.26
N LEU A 192 -10.29 -13.12 8.99
CA LEU A 192 -10.55 -11.75 8.54
C LEU A 192 -12.04 -11.43 8.72
N VAL A 193 -12.36 -10.46 9.61
CA VAL A 193 -13.73 -10.03 9.92
C VAL A 193 -14.05 -8.63 9.42
N GLY A 194 -13.04 -7.85 9.02
CA GLY A 194 -13.24 -6.50 8.52
C GLY A 194 -12.14 -6.02 7.59
N LEU A 195 -12.52 -5.21 6.60
CA LEU A 195 -11.62 -4.48 5.71
C LEU A 195 -12.14 -3.05 5.58
N ALA A 196 -11.31 -2.07 5.91
CA ALA A 196 -11.64 -0.65 5.80
C ALA A 196 -10.55 0.08 5.02
N TYR A 197 -10.93 1.09 4.26
CA TYR A 197 -10.01 1.99 3.56
C TYR A 197 -10.26 3.44 4.01
N TRP A 198 -9.19 4.18 4.28
CA TRP A 198 -9.27 5.57 4.69
C TRP A 198 -8.00 6.36 4.35
N GLU A 199 -8.11 7.69 4.32
CA GLU A 199 -7.10 8.62 3.84
C GLU A 199 -6.76 9.66 4.93
N PRO A 200 -5.97 9.30 5.98
CA PRO A 200 -5.67 10.21 7.09
C PRO A 200 -4.90 11.46 6.67
N ALA A 201 -4.14 11.39 5.56
CA ALA A 201 -3.41 12.53 5.01
C ALA A 201 -4.33 13.66 4.50
N GLY A 202 -5.64 13.39 4.31
CA GLY A 202 -6.69 14.39 4.10
C GLY A 202 -6.36 15.39 2.99
N ASP A 203 -6.35 16.68 3.34
CA ASP A 203 -6.17 17.78 2.38
C ASP A 203 -4.78 17.83 1.72
N LEU A 204 -3.75 17.21 2.33
CA LEU A 204 -2.42 17.11 1.73
C LEU A 204 -2.44 16.29 0.43
N LEU A 205 -3.37 15.33 0.30
CA LEU A 205 -3.54 14.53 -0.91
C LEU A 205 -3.88 15.38 -2.14
N ARG A 206 -4.59 16.50 -1.97
CA ARG A 206 -4.94 17.39 -3.09
C ARG A 206 -3.73 18.11 -3.69
N GLN A 207 -2.66 18.27 -2.92
CA GLN A 207 -1.42 18.92 -3.32
C GLN A 207 -0.42 17.93 -3.91
N ALA A 208 -0.60 16.62 -3.63
CA ALA A 208 0.35 15.58 -3.96
C ALA A 208 0.34 15.21 -5.44
N ARG A 209 1.53 14.91 -5.97
CA ARG A 209 1.74 14.37 -7.30
C ARG A 209 1.93 12.86 -7.22
N ASP A 210 0.94 12.11 -7.66
CA ASP A 210 1.04 10.65 -7.75
C ASP A 210 1.56 10.23 -9.13
N MET A 211 2.56 9.34 -9.16
CA MET A 211 3.11 8.77 -10.39
C MET A 211 2.09 7.88 -11.10
N VAL A 212 1.26 7.18 -10.34
CA VAL A 212 0.18 6.33 -10.83
C VAL A 212 -1.08 6.73 -10.06
N PRO A 213 -1.79 7.76 -10.51
CA PRO A 213 -2.99 8.20 -9.84
C PRO A 213 -4.04 7.09 -9.85
N GLY A 214 -4.51 6.74 -8.66
CA GLY A 214 -5.66 5.89 -8.44
C GLY A 214 -6.89 6.73 -8.12
N THR A 215 -7.96 6.10 -7.66
CA THR A 215 -9.11 6.80 -7.10
C THR A 215 -8.83 7.18 -5.65
N SER A 216 -8.88 8.47 -5.33
CA SER A 216 -8.84 9.01 -3.98
C SER A 216 -10.16 9.68 -3.67
N SER A 217 -10.71 9.41 -2.49
CA SER A 217 -11.93 10.08 -2.01
C SER A 217 -11.68 11.56 -1.76
N ALA A 218 -10.48 11.92 -1.28
CA ALA A 218 -10.10 13.31 -1.02
C ALA A 218 -9.89 14.12 -2.32
N GLN A 219 -9.48 13.47 -3.41
CA GLN A 219 -9.28 14.11 -4.71
C GLN A 219 -10.59 14.24 -5.52
N THR A 220 -11.58 13.38 -5.27
CA THR A 220 -12.85 13.36 -6.00
C THR A 220 -13.98 14.09 -5.29
N ALA A 221 -13.87 14.36 -3.99
CA ALA A 221 -14.94 14.97 -3.20
C ALA A 221 -14.54 16.38 -2.72
N GLY A 222 -15.26 17.36 -3.19
CA GLY A 222 -15.41 18.65 -2.50
C GLY A 222 -16.29 18.54 -1.23
N SER A 223 -16.49 17.35 -0.65
CA SER A 223 -17.24 17.16 0.61
C SER A 223 -16.83 15.86 1.30
N VAL A 224 -16.38 15.98 2.52
CA VAL A 224 -16.06 14.87 3.42
C VAL A 224 -17.37 14.27 3.93
N SER A 225 -17.64 13.02 3.60
CA SER A 225 -18.53 12.16 4.39
C SER A 225 -17.71 10.98 4.92
N PRO A 226 -17.84 10.63 6.21
CA PRO A 226 -17.16 9.45 6.74
C PRO A 226 -17.67 8.23 6.00
N VAL A 227 -16.74 7.46 5.43
CA VAL A 227 -17.09 6.21 4.77
C VAL A 227 -17.60 5.25 5.82
N SER A 228 -18.89 4.98 5.77
CA SER A 228 -19.51 3.90 6.56
C SER A 228 -18.78 2.58 6.30
N PRO A 229 -18.63 1.72 7.33
CA PRO A 229 -17.94 0.44 7.16
C PRO A 229 -18.63 -0.35 6.06
N THR A 230 -17.87 -0.71 5.04
CA THR A 230 -18.35 -1.55 3.95
C THR A 230 -18.83 -2.88 4.51
N ARG A 231 -19.95 -3.33 3.98
CA ARG A 231 -20.65 -4.59 4.17
C ARG A 231 -19.73 -5.74 4.59
N PRO A 232 -20.12 -6.59 5.55
CA PRO A 232 -19.30 -7.72 5.98
C PRO A 232 -18.93 -8.58 4.77
N VAL A 233 -17.65 -8.86 4.64
CA VAL A 233 -17.13 -9.75 3.60
C VAL A 233 -17.64 -11.14 3.92
N SER A 234 -18.38 -11.76 2.99
CA SER A 234 -18.82 -13.16 3.10
C SER A 234 -17.61 -14.06 3.33
N PRO A 235 -17.68 -15.06 4.21
CA PRO A 235 -16.54 -15.89 4.58
C PRO A 235 -16.24 -16.93 3.49
N ALA A 236 -15.82 -16.49 2.30
CA ALA A 236 -15.29 -17.36 1.26
C ALA A 236 -13.78 -17.18 1.17
N GLY A 237 -13.08 -17.67 2.15
CA GLY A 237 -11.63 -17.64 2.17
C GLY A 237 -11.07 -18.08 3.51
N HIS A 238 -11.24 -19.37 3.86
CA HIS A 238 -10.41 -19.97 4.86
C HIS A 238 -8.95 -19.78 4.46
N VAL A 239 -8.20 -19.02 5.24
CA VAL A 239 -6.74 -19.03 5.20
C VAL A 239 -6.33 -20.31 5.91
N GLU A 240 -6.48 -21.44 5.24
CA GLU A 240 -5.95 -22.71 5.71
C GLU A 240 -4.43 -22.65 5.55
N ALA A 241 -3.72 -22.68 6.67
CA ALA A 241 -2.28 -22.84 6.70
C ALA A 241 -1.97 -24.23 6.12
N ALA A 242 -1.52 -24.29 4.87
CA ALA A 242 -0.88 -25.49 4.36
C ALA A 242 0.42 -25.71 5.17
N ARG A 243 0.51 -26.90 5.75
CA ARG A 243 1.72 -27.46 6.35
C ARG A 243 2.80 -27.65 5.30
#